data_fecb38b3544bb0b47b43b5a1c9941039
#
_entry.id   fecb38b3544bb0b47b43b5a1c9941039
#
_cell.length_a   1.000
_cell.length_b   1.000
_cell.length_c   1.000
_cell.angle_alpha   90.00
_cell.angle_beta   90.00
_cell.angle_gamma   90.00
#
_symmetry.space_group_name_H-M   'P 1'
#
loop_
_entity.id
_entity.type
_entity.pdbx_description
1 polymer ?
#
loop_
_entity_poly.entity_id
_entity_poly.type
_entity_poly.pdbx_seq_one_letter_code
_entity_poly.pdbx_strand_id
1 'polypeptide(L)'
;VRARRRRRPRVRAIAMTAPRRACVVGGGAVGLACAAHVARALRSTASTSTSTSASDVSITVVDDGARRAPASVGNAGTMASYAALAAPAPGAWRRALLDASGATRSGFRVSARGAVTVDACRWALGTLAHCSRAKRRETASALGALLREAEEAWETLASDAFLRLKTRERAKRAGYLLLTSDVDATDGDEALRAEALGRGGGRISEKMYARDAAALEPNLSERARAGGGLFFDRGWSVMDLDALMEDMRESILREFPETRFVDARATSVEKTTANASVVRLDDGDAVEDVDVVVVAAGAYSKDLASQCGDVLPLDTERGYHVEFDVDEFPISRAVCYSPGGFIVSPMEDRRTNRKFIRAAGLIELGGLDAPPTARAFDDLEASARALFKPGALPRRRDPRRDWLGFRPTLPDYVPVIGRASANENVIYAFGHQHVGLTLAAITGRLVGELAAGRTPSVNLDAYSPRRFRDAWWWRGT
;
A
#
# COMPACT_ATOMS: atom_id res chain seq x y z
N VAL A 1 -17.47 -23.70 -55.23
CA VAL A 1 -17.53 -24.09 -53.80
C VAL A 1 -17.76 -22.84 -52.97
N ARG A 2 -18.99 -22.59 -52.52
CA ARG A 2 -19.34 -21.41 -51.66
C ARG A 2 -19.08 -21.79 -50.22
N ALA A 3 -18.13 -21.09 -49.56
CA ALA A 3 -17.87 -21.22 -48.12
C ALA A 3 -19.03 -20.67 -47.30
N ARG A 4 -19.72 -21.56 -46.54
CA ARG A 4 -20.72 -21.16 -45.55
C ARG A 4 -20.00 -20.46 -44.36
N ARG A 5 -20.18 -19.14 -44.23
CA ARG A 5 -19.83 -18.38 -43.01
C ARG A 5 -20.70 -18.88 -41.84
N ARG A 6 -20.08 -19.58 -40.88
CA ARG A 6 -20.71 -19.89 -39.59
C ARG A 6 -20.96 -18.59 -38.84
N ARG A 7 -22.25 -18.26 -38.64
CA ARG A 7 -22.65 -17.19 -37.72
C ARG A 7 -22.24 -17.57 -36.29
N ARG A 8 -21.39 -16.79 -35.64
CA ARG A 8 -21.13 -16.89 -34.20
C ARG A 8 -22.45 -16.66 -33.45
N PRO A 9 -22.78 -17.45 -32.40
CA PRO A 9 -23.95 -17.21 -31.60
C PRO A 9 -23.82 -15.83 -30.94
N ARG A 10 -24.83 -14.99 -31.09
CA ARG A 10 -24.98 -13.76 -30.30
C ARG A 10 -25.23 -14.20 -28.87
N VAL A 11 -24.25 -14.03 -27.98
CA VAL A 11 -24.46 -14.06 -26.54
C VAL A 11 -25.45 -12.93 -26.25
N ARG A 12 -26.68 -13.27 -25.84
CA ARG A 12 -27.63 -12.30 -25.30
C ARG A 12 -26.93 -11.69 -24.05
N ALA A 13 -26.60 -10.42 -24.10
CA ALA A 13 -26.28 -9.67 -22.91
C ALA A 13 -27.53 -9.73 -22.01
N ILE A 14 -27.47 -10.52 -20.95
CA ILE A 14 -28.43 -10.43 -19.85
C ILE A 14 -28.22 -9.02 -19.31
N ALA A 15 -29.25 -8.19 -19.35
CA ALA A 15 -29.23 -6.88 -18.73
C ALA A 15 -28.99 -7.10 -17.22
N MET A 16 -27.77 -6.99 -16.77
CA MET A 16 -27.45 -7.02 -15.34
C MET A 16 -28.11 -5.79 -14.72
N THR A 17 -28.96 -6.01 -13.74
CA THR A 17 -29.44 -4.91 -12.88
C THR A 17 -28.21 -4.26 -12.25
N ALA A 18 -28.20 -2.92 -12.13
CA ALA A 18 -27.09 -2.22 -11.49
C ALA A 18 -26.90 -2.77 -10.06
N PRO A 19 -25.66 -3.06 -9.63
CA PRO A 19 -25.41 -3.57 -8.29
C PRO A 19 -25.84 -2.54 -7.24
N ARG A 20 -26.40 -3.02 -6.13
CA ARG A 20 -26.99 -2.19 -5.07
C ARG A 20 -26.30 -2.34 -3.73
N ARG A 21 -25.71 -3.52 -3.48
CA ARG A 21 -25.07 -3.86 -2.20
C ARG A 21 -23.61 -4.18 -2.42
N ALA A 22 -22.74 -3.48 -1.71
CA ALA A 22 -21.32 -3.79 -1.74
C ALA A 22 -20.79 -4.04 -0.32
N CYS A 23 -19.84 -4.98 -0.21
CA CYS A 23 -19.10 -5.24 0.99
C CYS A 23 -17.61 -5.01 0.72
N VAL A 24 -16.97 -4.16 1.53
CA VAL A 24 -15.53 -3.92 1.48
C VAL A 24 -14.91 -4.59 2.69
N VAL A 25 -14.05 -5.56 2.48
CA VAL A 25 -13.31 -6.27 3.53
C VAL A 25 -11.95 -5.61 3.72
N GLY A 26 -11.79 -4.91 4.84
CA GLY A 26 -10.63 -4.11 5.23
C GLY A 26 -10.93 -2.62 5.27
N GLY A 27 -10.71 -1.98 6.41
CA GLY A 27 -10.92 -0.55 6.70
C GLY A 27 -9.63 0.27 6.73
N GLY A 28 -8.53 -0.23 6.16
CA GLY A 28 -7.32 0.56 5.95
C GLY A 28 -7.47 1.59 4.82
N ALA A 29 -6.42 2.38 4.56
CA ALA A 29 -6.44 3.47 3.57
C ALA A 29 -6.98 3.02 2.19
N VAL A 30 -6.55 1.84 1.71
CA VAL A 30 -7.02 1.29 0.43
C VAL A 30 -8.49 0.91 0.51
N GLY A 31 -8.92 0.23 1.57
CA GLY A 31 -10.31 -0.19 1.72
C GLY A 31 -11.27 0.98 1.87
N LEU A 32 -10.92 2.02 2.64
CA LEU A 32 -11.71 3.24 2.77
C LEU A 32 -11.83 4.00 1.43
N ALA A 33 -10.72 4.10 0.69
CA ALA A 33 -10.77 4.70 -0.65
C ALA A 33 -11.65 3.88 -1.61
N CYS A 34 -11.58 2.54 -1.54
CA CYS A 34 -12.47 1.65 -2.31
C CYS A 34 -13.93 1.86 -1.91
N ALA A 35 -14.25 1.90 -0.61
CA ALA A 35 -15.61 2.12 -0.12
C ALA A 35 -16.21 3.42 -0.66
N ALA A 36 -15.47 4.51 -0.59
CA ALA A 36 -15.90 5.81 -1.11
C ALA A 36 -16.19 5.78 -2.61
N HIS A 37 -15.22 5.25 -3.40
CA HIS A 37 -15.37 5.21 -4.85
C HIS A 37 -16.43 4.23 -5.32
N VAL A 38 -16.60 3.08 -4.66
CA VAL A 38 -17.67 2.12 -4.94
C VAL A 38 -19.02 2.75 -4.62
N ALA A 39 -19.19 3.39 -3.46
CA ALA A 39 -20.43 4.07 -3.10
C ALA A 39 -20.83 5.12 -4.15
N ARG A 40 -19.89 5.98 -4.55
CA ARG A 40 -20.09 6.99 -5.59
C ARG A 40 -20.46 6.37 -6.94
N ALA A 41 -19.77 5.29 -7.32
CA ALA A 41 -19.97 4.59 -8.59
C ALA A 41 -21.37 3.94 -8.66
N LEU A 42 -21.79 3.24 -7.60
CA LEU A 42 -23.09 2.58 -7.54
C LEU A 42 -24.24 3.59 -7.50
N ARG A 43 -24.11 4.70 -6.76
CA ARG A 43 -25.10 5.79 -6.81
C ARG A 43 -25.25 6.40 -8.20
N SER A 44 -24.13 6.62 -8.89
CA SER A 44 -24.14 7.15 -10.27
C SER A 44 -24.88 6.22 -11.24
N THR A 45 -24.67 4.91 -11.13
CA THR A 45 -25.36 3.92 -11.98
C THR A 45 -26.84 3.79 -11.61
N ALA A 46 -27.20 3.88 -10.33
CA ALA A 46 -28.58 3.86 -9.87
C ALA A 46 -29.36 5.08 -10.38
N SER A 47 -28.79 6.28 -10.38
CA SER A 47 -29.44 7.51 -10.85
C SER A 47 -29.74 7.53 -12.35
N THR A 48 -29.06 6.72 -13.14
CA THR A 48 -29.33 6.57 -14.58
C THR A 48 -30.35 5.49 -14.91
N SER A 49 -30.74 4.68 -13.93
CA SER A 49 -31.74 3.63 -14.09
C SER A 49 -33.14 4.14 -13.71
N THR A 50 -34.11 3.97 -14.58
CA THR A 50 -35.52 4.38 -14.37
C THR A 50 -36.22 3.60 -13.25
N SER A 51 -35.63 2.53 -12.73
CA SER A 51 -36.21 1.61 -11.74
C SER A 51 -35.53 1.62 -10.38
N THR A 52 -34.50 2.44 -10.15
CA THR A 52 -33.66 2.38 -8.93
C THR A 52 -33.45 3.77 -8.35
N SER A 53 -33.70 3.94 -7.05
CA SER A 53 -33.39 5.20 -6.34
C SER A 53 -31.97 5.16 -5.76
N ALA A 54 -31.35 6.31 -5.56
CA ALA A 54 -30.04 6.42 -4.92
C ALA A 54 -30.04 5.91 -3.46
N SER A 55 -31.22 5.84 -2.82
CA SER A 55 -31.42 5.28 -1.48
C SER A 55 -31.35 3.75 -1.42
N ASP A 56 -31.36 3.07 -2.58
CA ASP A 56 -31.28 1.61 -2.64
C ASP A 56 -29.84 1.06 -2.62
N VAL A 57 -28.84 1.93 -2.63
CA VAL A 57 -27.42 1.54 -2.57
C VAL A 57 -26.99 1.41 -1.11
N SER A 58 -26.37 0.31 -0.73
CA SER A 58 -25.78 0.12 0.60
C SER A 58 -24.36 -0.39 0.54
N ILE A 59 -23.52 0.13 1.42
CA ILE A 59 -22.11 -0.26 1.55
C ILE A 59 -21.88 -0.78 2.97
N THR A 60 -21.27 -1.95 3.09
CA THR A 60 -20.79 -2.46 4.38
C THR A 60 -19.27 -2.53 4.33
N VAL A 61 -18.59 -1.91 5.29
CA VAL A 61 -17.13 -2.03 5.47
C VAL A 61 -16.90 -2.92 6.67
N VAL A 62 -16.28 -4.08 6.46
CA VAL A 62 -15.95 -5.05 7.51
C VAL A 62 -14.46 -4.92 7.84
N ASP A 63 -14.14 -4.60 9.08
CA ASP A 63 -12.74 -4.43 9.52
C ASP A 63 -12.59 -4.79 11.00
N ASP A 64 -11.56 -5.56 11.33
CA ASP A 64 -11.18 -5.90 12.71
C ASP A 64 -9.97 -5.07 13.21
N GLY A 65 -9.83 -3.83 12.70
CA GLY A 65 -8.68 -2.96 12.92
C GLY A 65 -8.30 -2.70 14.36
N ALA A 66 -9.27 -2.76 15.28
CA ALA A 66 -9.00 -2.65 16.71
C ALA A 66 -8.20 -3.84 17.27
N ARG A 67 -8.25 -5.01 16.62
CA ARG A 67 -7.56 -6.23 17.02
C ARG A 67 -6.19 -6.41 16.37
N ARG A 68 -5.88 -5.63 15.34
CA ARG A 68 -4.67 -5.76 14.52
C ARG A 68 -4.07 -4.39 14.24
N ALA A 69 -2.76 -4.25 14.41
CA ALA A 69 -2.05 -3.01 14.14
C ALA A 69 -2.06 -2.71 12.62
N PRO A 70 -2.96 -1.86 12.08
CA PRO A 70 -3.09 -1.68 10.65
C PRO A 70 -1.89 -0.92 10.08
N ALA A 71 -1.34 -1.43 8.97
CA ALA A 71 -0.22 -0.79 8.27
C ALA A 71 -0.52 0.66 7.84
N SER A 72 -1.79 1.01 7.72
CA SER A 72 -2.23 2.36 7.33
C SER A 72 -1.93 3.44 8.37
N VAL A 73 -1.85 3.11 9.66
CA VAL A 73 -1.56 4.08 10.73
C VAL A 73 -0.14 3.97 11.27
N GLY A 74 0.51 2.79 11.10
CA GLY A 74 1.87 2.55 11.60
C GLY A 74 3.00 2.91 10.63
N ASN A 75 2.70 3.41 9.42
CA ASN A 75 3.69 3.76 8.42
C ASN A 75 4.34 5.15 8.67
N ALA A 76 5.26 5.55 7.79
CA ALA A 76 6.00 6.81 7.89
C ALA A 76 5.20 8.05 7.41
N GLY A 77 3.95 7.93 7.03
CA GLY A 77 3.11 9.06 6.59
C GLY A 77 3.48 9.64 5.23
N THR A 78 4.42 9.05 4.49
CA THR A 78 4.89 9.61 3.22
C THR A 78 3.96 9.25 2.06
N MET A 79 3.61 10.25 1.27
CA MET A 79 2.96 10.11 -0.03
C MET A 79 4.03 10.16 -1.12
N ALA A 80 4.52 8.98 -1.49
CA ALA A 80 5.73 8.84 -2.29
C ALA A 80 5.39 8.55 -3.76
N SER A 81 4.84 9.53 -4.49
CA SER A 81 4.54 9.41 -5.93
C SER A 81 5.76 9.14 -6.82
N TYR A 82 6.97 9.27 -6.28
CA TYR A 82 8.25 8.96 -6.93
C TYR A 82 8.72 7.50 -6.69
N ALA A 83 8.04 6.71 -5.87
CA ALA A 83 8.49 5.39 -5.42
C ALA A 83 8.24 4.27 -6.46
N ALA A 84 8.60 4.52 -7.72
CA ALA A 84 8.45 3.54 -8.81
C ALA A 84 9.45 2.37 -8.73
N LEU A 85 10.54 2.50 -7.96
CA LEU A 85 11.58 1.46 -7.86
C LEU A 85 11.32 0.57 -6.66
N ALA A 86 11.00 -0.68 -6.92
CA ALA A 86 10.80 -1.70 -5.89
C ALA A 86 12.13 -2.29 -5.39
N ALA A 87 12.07 -2.95 -4.21
CA ALA A 87 13.23 -3.58 -3.57
C ALA A 87 13.91 -4.69 -4.41
N PRO A 88 13.23 -5.54 -5.18
CA PRO A 88 13.90 -6.48 -6.07
C PRO A 88 14.76 -5.76 -7.10
N ALA A 89 16.06 -5.89 -6.97
CA ALA A 89 17.05 -5.27 -7.85
C ALA A 89 18.21 -6.25 -8.11
N PRO A 90 18.93 -6.09 -9.22
CA PRO A 90 20.13 -6.89 -9.46
C PRO A 90 21.10 -6.83 -8.27
N GLY A 91 21.47 -8.00 -7.74
CA GLY A 91 22.36 -8.11 -6.57
C GLY A 91 21.69 -7.90 -5.20
N ALA A 92 20.40 -7.59 -5.11
CA ALA A 92 19.68 -7.45 -3.84
C ALA A 92 19.79 -8.70 -2.94
N TRP A 93 19.78 -9.89 -3.56
CA TRP A 93 19.93 -11.16 -2.83
C TRP A 93 21.29 -11.31 -2.11
N ARG A 94 22.39 -10.80 -2.69
CA ARG A 94 23.71 -10.81 -2.03
C ARG A 94 23.68 -9.94 -0.78
N ARG A 95 23.05 -8.79 -0.86
CA ARG A 95 22.87 -7.88 0.27
C ARG A 95 22.03 -8.54 1.35
N ALA A 96 20.90 -9.13 0.96
CA ALA A 96 20.02 -9.84 1.88
C ALA A 96 20.72 -10.99 2.63
N LEU A 97 21.59 -11.77 1.94
CA LEU A 97 22.41 -12.81 2.58
C LEU A 97 23.44 -12.24 3.57
N LEU A 98 24.12 -11.16 3.21
CA LEU A 98 25.07 -10.49 4.10
C LEU A 98 24.38 -9.93 5.35
N ASP A 99 23.19 -9.39 5.19
CA ASP A 99 22.37 -8.88 6.29
C ASP A 99 21.88 -10.00 7.20
N ALA A 100 21.37 -11.08 6.61
CA ALA A 100 20.93 -12.26 7.36
C ALA A 100 22.05 -12.91 8.16
N SER A 101 23.30 -12.84 7.67
CA SER A 101 24.50 -13.30 8.40
C SER A 101 24.96 -12.34 9.50
N GLY A 102 24.37 -11.15 9.61
CA GLY A 102 24.80 -10.10 10.54
C GLY A 102 26.07 -9.35 10.13
N ALA A 103 26.59 -9.59 8.92
CA ALA A 103 27.78 -8.94 8.39
C ALA A 103 27.53 -7.48 8.01
N THR A 104 26.27 -7.10 7.77
CA THR A 104 25.86 -5.72 7.49
C THR A 104 24.64 -5.33 8.36
N ARG A 105 24.38 -4.02 8.46
CA ARG A 105 23.25 -3.49 9.23
C ARG A 105 22.25 -2.76 8.30
N SER A 106 21.90 -3.38 7.17
CA SER A 106 21.05 -2.72 6.17
C SER A 106 19.54 -2.81 6.44
N GLY A 107 19.13 -3.34 7.57
CA GLY A 107 17.73 -3.38 7.95
C GLY A 107 16.93 -4.59 7.44
N PHE A 108 17.53 -5.51 6.68
CA PHE A 108 16.88 -6.77 6.29
C PHE A 108 17.14 -7.86 7.35
N ARG A 109 16.10 -8.61 7.70
CA ARG A 109 16.15 -9.67 8.72
C ARG A 109 15.30 -10.86 8.32
N VAL A 110 15.64 -11.99 8.91
CA VAL A 110 14.86 -13.23 8.79
C VAL A 110 14.57 -13.74 10.18
N SER A 111 13.29 -13.87 10.54
CA SER A 111 12.90 -14.45 11.83
C SER A 111 13.01 -15.96 11.77
N ALA A 112 13.82 -16.55 12.67
CA ALA A 112 14.02 -17.99 12.72
C ALA A 112 12.72 -18.80 12.96
N ARG A 113 11.68 -18.18 13.52
CA ARG A 113 10.40 -18.85 13.86
C ARG A 113 9.34 -18.78 12.75
N GLY A 114 9.47 -17.90 11.77
CA GLY A 114 8.44 -17.69 10.72
C GLY A 114 8.92 -17.89 9.29
N ALA A 115 10.23 -18.07 9.08
CA ALA A 115 10.84 -18.01 7.74
C ALA A 115 10.91 -19.35 7.01
N VAL A 116 10.57 -20.47 7.64
CA VAL A 116 10.80 -21.82 7.06
C VAL A 116 9.46 -22.49 6.73
N THR A 117 8.56 -21.76 6.08
CA THR A 117 7.40 -22.38 5.43
C THR A 117 7.66 -22.58 3.95
N VAL A 118 7.01 -23.56 3.35
CA VAL A 118 7.07 -23.79 1.89
C VAL A 118 6.67 -22.54 1.12
N ASP A 119 5.66 -21.82 1.60
CA ASP A 119 5.16 -20.59 0.98
C ASP A 119 6.18 -19.46 1.08
N ALA A 120 6.84 -19.28 2.23
CA ALA A 120 7.91 -18.28 2.39
C ALA A 120 9.11 -18.59 1.46
N CYS A 121 9.48 -19.85 1.32
CA CYS A 121 10.53 -20.27 0.38
C CYS A 121 10.13 -19.98 -1.07
N ARG A 122 8.89 -20.30 -1.45
CA ARG A 122 8.36 -20.00 -2.80
C ARG A 122 8.29 -18.50 -3.05
N TRP A 123 7.85 -17.74 -2.06
CA TRP A 123 7.82 -16.27 -2.14
C TRP A 123 9.23 -15.70 -2.37
N ALA A 124 10.22 -16.19 -1.61
CA ALA A 124 11.62 -15.79 -1.78
C ALA A 124 12.17 -16.15 -3.18
N LEU A 125 11.88 -17.35 -3.69
CA LEU A 125 12.23 -17.75 -5.04
C LEU A 125 11.57 -16.85 -6.09
N GLY A 126 10.30 -16.52 -5.91
CA GLY A 126 9.58 -15.57 -6.75
C GLY A 126 10.23 -14.19 -6.74
N THR A 127 10.61 -13.67 -5.57
CA THR A 127 11.31 -12.39 -5.45
C THR A 127 12.68 -12.44 -6.16
N LEU A 128 13.43 -13.52 -6.02
CA LEU A 128 14.68 -13.72 -6.75
C LEU A 128 14.49 -13.73 -8.28
N ALA A 129 13.41 -14.36 -8.77
CA ALA A 129 13.07 -14.36 -10.18
C ALA A 129 12.79 -12.95 -10.73
N HIS A 130 12.38 -12.01 -9.87
CA HIS A 130 12.11 -10.60 -10.21
C HIS A 130 13.33 -9.68 -10.02
N CYS A 131 14.50 -10.17 -9.60
CA CYS A 131 15.71 -9.36 -9.43
C CYS A 131 16.48 -9.05 -10.73
N SER A 132 16.02 -9.51 -11.90
CA SER A 132 16.68 -9.17 -13.17
C SER A 132 16.40 -7.72 -13.59
N ARG A 133 17.28 -7.13 -14.42
CA ARG A 133 17.10 -5.78 -14.95
C ARG A 133 15.79 -5.63 -15.74
N ALA A 134 15.42 -6.65 -16.52
CA ALA A 134 14.18 -6.67 -17.30
C ALA A 134 12.95 -6.65 -16.38
N LYS A 135 12.91 -7.54 -15.38
CA LYS A 135 11.80 -7.62 -14.42
C LYS A 135 11.70 -6.35 -13.55
N ARG A 136 12.84 -5.78 -13.15
CA ARG A 136 12.85 -4.49 -12.44
C ARG A 136 12.23 -3.37 -13.27
N ARG A 137 12.49 -3.33 -14.60
CA ARG A 137 11.87 -2.35 -15.50
C ARG A 137 10.36 -2.60 -15.67
N GLU A 138 9.93 -3.86 -15.79
CA GLU A 138 8.51 -4.22 -15.84
C GLU A 138 7.78 -3.77 -14.55
N THR A 139 8.34 -4.08 -13.37
CA THR A 139 7.79 -3.64 -12.08
C THR A 139 7.75 -2.12 -11.97
N ALA A 140 8.84 -1.44 -12.35
CA ALA A 140 8.89 0.03 -12.31
C ALA A 140 7.84 0.65 -13.24
N SER A 141 7.64 0.10 -14.44
CA SER A 141 6.62 0.55 -15.38
C SER A 141 5.20 0.37 -14.83
N ALA A 142 4.91 -0.80 -14.23
CA ALA A 142 3.62 -1.07 -13.60
C ALA A 142 3.37 -0.12 -12.42
N LEU A 143 4.29 -0.01 -11.46
CA LEU A 143 4.14 0.94 -10.36
C LEU A 143 4.03 2.38 -10.85
N GLY A 144 4.83 2.76 -11.84
CA GLY A 144 4.82 4.09 -12.43
C GLY A 144 3.47 4.45 -13.05
N ALA A 145 2.77 3.50 -13.65
CA ALA A 145 1.44 3.74 -14.23
C ALA A 145 0.42 4.16 -13.15
N LEU A 146 0.45 3.55 -11.96
CA LEU A 146 -0.40 3.96 -10.83
C LEU A 146 0.10 5.25 -10.18
N LEU A 147 1.40 5.39 -10.00
CA LEU A 147 2.00 6.54 -9.29
C LEU A 147 1.80 7.85 -10.03
N ARG A 148 1.76 7.83 -11.37
CA ARG A 148 1.45 9.03 -12.18
C ARG A 148 0.08 9.62 -11.85
N GLU A 149 -0.88 8.77 -11.53
CA GLU A 149 -2.27 9.13 -11.25
C GLU A 149 -2.52 9.35 -9.74
N ALA A 150 -1.57 8.94 -8.88
CA ALA A 150 -1.81 8.86 -7.43
C ALA A 150 -2.10 10.21 -6.78
N GLU A 151 -1.36 11.26 -7.15
CA GLU A 151 -1.54 12.60 -6.58
C GLU A 151 -2.90 13.18 -6.97
N GLU A 152 -3.24 13.16 -8.26
CA GLU A 152 -4.54 13.64 -8.76
C GLU A 152 -5.70 12.83 -8.16
N ALA A 153 -5.55 11.51 -8.03
CA ALA A 153 -6.56 10.66 -7.41
C ALA A 153 -6.81 11.05 -5.94
N TRP A 154 -5.75 11.35 -5.17
CA TRP A 154 -5.89 11.84 -3.80
C TRP A 154 -6.51 13.24 -3.73
N GLU A 155 -6.11 14.16 -4.60
CA GLU A 155 -6.71 15.49 -4.69
C GLU A 155 -8.21 15.41 -5.02
N THR A 156 -8.57 14.53 -5.93
CA THR A 156 -9.98 14.28 -6.28
C THR A 156 -10.74 13.71 -5.09
N LEU A 157 -10.23 12.64 -4.46
CA LEU A 157 -10.87 11.97 -3.32
C LEU A 157 -11.08 12.94 -2.14
N ALA A 158 -10.07 13.76 -1.85
CA ALA A 158 -10.09 14.71 -0.75
C ALA A 158 -10.86 16.01 -1.03
N SER A 159 -11.27 16.24 -2.28
CA SER A 159 -11.90 17.49 -2.72
C SER A 159 -13.29 17.70 -2.11
N ASP A 160 -13.77 18.96 -2.14
CA ASP A 160 -15.13 19.35 -1.74
C ASP A 160 -16.22 18.70 -2.60
N ALA A 161 -15.87 18.29 -3.83
CA ALA A 161 -16.76 17.57 -4.73
C ALA A 161 -16.86 16.08 -4.43
N PHE A 162 -16.09 15.56 -3.46
CA PHE A 162 -16.13 14.13 -3.11
C PHE A 162 -16.22 13.92 -1.59
N LEU A 163 -15.12 13.76 -0.86
CA LEU A 163 -15.15 13.46 0.58
C LEU A 163 -14.99 14.70 1.49
N ARG A 164 -14.53 15.83 0.97
CA ARG A 164 -14.24 17.05 1.75
C ARG A 164 -13.36 16.77 2.97
N LEU A 165 -12.22 16.09 2.74
CA LEU A 165 -11.32 15.72 3.83
C LEU A 165 -10.71 16.96 4.48
N LYS A 166 -10.92 17.11 5.80
CA LYS A 166 -10.32 18.18 6.61
C LYS A 166 -8.81 18.05 6.72
N THR A 167 -8.31 16.82 6.63
CA THR A 167 -6.87 16.50 6.69
C THR A 167 -6.11 16.94 5.44
N ARG A 168 -6.79 17.26 4.32
CA ARG A 168 -6.18 17.79 3.09
C ARG A 168 -5.37 19.06 3.33
N GLU A 169 -5.88 19.98 4.13
CA GLU A 169 -5.21 21.26 4.43
C GLU A 169 -3.95 21.09 5.28
N ARG A 170 -3.75 19.91 5.84
CA ARG A 170 -2.74 19.58 6.84
C ARG A 170 -1.62 18.68 6.31
N ALA A 171 -1.71 18.29 5.04
CA ALA A 171 -0.64 17.57 4.37
C ALA A 171 0.56 18.50 4.18
N LYS A 172 1.71 18.12 4.74
CA LYS A 172 2.93 18.92 4.66
C LYS A 172 3.62 18.69 3.32
N ARG A 173 3.61 19.68 2.45
CA ARG A 173 4.31 19.68 1.18
C ARG A 173 5.73 20.26 1.37
N ALA A 174 6.60 19.51 2.03
CA ALA A 174 7.96 19.93 2.33
C ALA A 174 9.03 19.21 1.50
N GLY A 175 8.60 18.42 0.53
CA GLY A 175 9.48 17.52 -0.19
C GLY A 175 9.88 16.30 0.65
N TYR A 176 10.78 15.49 0.10
CA TYR A 176 11.28 14.25 0.66
C TYR A 176 12.77 14.11 0.37
N LEU A 177 13.56 13.79 1.37
CA LEU A 177 15.02 13.60 1.24
C LEU A 177 15.35 12.11 1.33
N LEU A 178 15.95 11.55 0.27
CA LEU A 178 16.46 10.18 0.24
C LEU A 178 18.00 10.23 0.35
N LEU A 179 18.54 9.94 1.52
CA LEU A 179 19.98 9.83 1.74
C LEU A 179 20.49 8.48 1.21
N THR A 180 21.63 8.50 0.54
CA THR A 180 22.27 7.35 -0.10
C THR A 180 23.68 7.12 0.42
N SER A 181 24.29 6.00 0.09
CA SER A 181 25.71 5.76 0.34
C SER A 181 26.62 6.49 -0.65
N ASP A 182 26.11 6.75 -1.86
CA ASP A 182 26.78 7.46 -2.94
C ASP A 182 25.73 8.04 -3.89
N VAL A 183 25.59 9.36 -3.92
CA VAL A 183 24.61 10.03 -4.76
C VAL A 183 24.95 9.96 -6.25
N ASP A 184 26.24 9.84 -6.59
CA ASP A 184 26.66 9.76 -8.00
C ASP A 184 26.35 8.37 -8.60
N ALA A 185 26.26 7.33 -7.79
CA ALA A 185 25.83 6.01 -8.21
C ALA A 185 24.29 5.90 -8.50
N THR A 186 23.52 6.96 -8.28
CA THR A 186 22.04 6.93 -8.42
C THR A 186 21.52 7.19 -9.83
N ASP A 187 22.34 7.61 -10.79
CA ASP A 187 21.89 8.08 -12.11
C ASP A 187 21.09 7.02 -12.89
N GLY A 188 21.52 5.75 -12.82
CA GLY A 188 20.78 4.66 -13.48
C GLY A 188 19.39 4.42 -12.88
N ASP A 189 19.26 4.56 -11.58
CA ASP A 189 17.98 4.44 -10.87
C ASP A 189 17.08 5.64 -11.14
N GLU A 190 17.65 6.86 -11.21
CA GLU A 190 16.89 8.05 -11.59
C GLU A 190 16.38 7.99 -13.03
N ALA A 191 17.20 7.52 -13.97
CA ALA A 191 16.78 7.33 -15.36
C ALA A 191 15.61 6.34 -15.46
N LEU A 192 15.70 5.19 -14.77
CA LEU A 192 14.62 4.21 -14.72
C LEU A 192 13.35 4.75 -14.05
N ARG A 193 13.49 5.53 -12.99
CA ARG A 193 12.37 6.19 -12.29
C ARG A 193 11.69 7.21 -13.19
N ALA A 194 12.47 8.06 -13.87
CA ALA A 194 11.95 9.04 -14.82
C ALA A 194 11.22 8.37 -15.99
N GLU A 195 11.77 7.28 -16.56
CA GLU A 195 11.12 6.47 -17.59
C GLU A 195 9.77 5.94 -17.09
N ALA A 196 9.75 5.30 -15.91
CA ALA A 196 8.56 4.70 -15.30
C ALA A 196 7.46 5.75 -15.04
N LEU A 197 7.85 6.96 -14.64
CA LEU A 197 6.93 8.07 -14.36
C LEU A 197 6.59 8.92 -15.61
N GLY A 198 6.99 8.49 -16.81
CA GLY A 198 6.68 9.17 -18.07
C GLY A 198 7.37 10.54 -18.24
N ARG A 199 8.47 10.77 -17.53
CA ARG A 199 9.22 12.03 -17.55
C ARG A 199 10.38 12.00 -18.56
N GLY A 200 10.19 11.50 -19.74
CA GLY A 200 11.04 11.43 -20.92
C GLY A 200 12.46 12.03 -20.80
N GLY A 201 13.39 11.34 -20.15
CA GLY A 201 14.79 11.77 -20.00
C GLY A 201 15.05 12.89 -18.99
N GLY A 202 14.02 13.41 -18.30
CA GLY A 202 14.17 14.40 -17.22
C GLY A 202 14.48 13.72 -15.87
N ARG A 203 15.15 14.43 -14.97
CA ARG A 203 15.25 14.02 -13.55
C ARG A 203 13.97 14.37 -12.82
N ILE A 204 13.59 13.55 -11.85
CA ILE A 204 12.46 13.81 -10.96
C ILE A 204 12.92 14.21 -9.55
N SER A 205 14.21 14.17 -9.31
CA SER A 205 14.86 14.59 -8.07
C SER A 205 16.05 15.48 -8.33
N GLU A 206 16.43 16.26 -7.34
CA GLU A 206 17.65 17.03 -7.30
C GLU A 206 18.73 16.25 -6.54
N LYS A 207 19.97 16.19 -7.09
CA LYS A 207 21.13 15.66 -6.36
C LYS A 207 21.51 16.63 -5.25
N MET A 208 21.64 16.10 -4.05
CA MET A 208 22.05 16.82 -2.85
C MET A 208 23.36 16.25 -2.36
N TYR A 209 24.46 17.00 -2.46
CA TYR A 209 25.69 16.62 -1.83
C TYR A 209 25.62 16.87 -0.32
N ALA A 210 26.59 16.38 0.43
CA ALA A 210 26.59 16.42 1.89
C ALA A 210 26.37 17.83 2.47
N ARG A 211 26.87 18.89 1.79
CA ARG A 211 26.68 20.29 2.18
C ARG A 211 25.23 20.75 1.97
N ASP A 212 24.64 20.37 0.84
CA ASP A 212 23.28 20.77 0.48
C ASP A 212 22.26 20.06 1.39
N ALA A 213 22.48 18.77 1.66
CA ALA A 213 21.69 18.01 2.64
C ALA A 213 21.81 18.61 4.05
N ALA A 214 22.98 19.17 4.42
CA ALA A 214 23.18 19.87 5.69
C ALA A 214 22.45 21.22 5.76
N ALA A 215 22.38 21.94 4.65
CA ALA A 215 21.62 23.19 4.57
C ALA A 215 20.10 22.93 4.63
N LEU A 216 19.65 21.83 3.97
CA LEU A 216 18.25 21.44 3.93
C LEU A 216 17.73 20.93 5.28
N GLU A 217 18.53 20.09 5.98
CA GLU A 217 18.20 19.49 7.27
C GLU A 217 19.43 19.57 8.22
N PRO A 218 19.59 20.70 8.94
CA PRO A 218 20.80 21.01 9.71
C PRO A 218 21.10 20.05 10.86
N ASN A 219 20.08 19.34 11.38
CA ASN A 219 20.24 18.42 12.51
C ASN A 219 20.68 17.01 12.11
N LEU A 220 20.83 16.72 10.81
CA LEU A 220 21.39 15.45 10.36
C LEU A 220 22.90 15.38 10.70
N SER A 221 23.35 14.19 11.12
CA SER A 221 24.76 13.94 11.41
C SER A 221 25.62 13.97 10.13
N GLU A 222 26.91 14.27 10.26
CA GLU A 222 27.84 14.26 9.12
C GLU A 222 27.92 12.89 8.46
N ARG A 223 27.93 11.84 9.28
CA ARG A 223 27.94 10.45 8.79
C ARG A 223 26.71 10.13 7.95
N ALA A 224 25.53 10.60 8.36
CA ALA A 224 24.27 10.30 7.66
C ALA A 224 24.21 10.93 6.26
N ARG A 225 24.76 12.12 6.10
CA ARG A 225 24.75 12.89 4.84
C ARG A 225 25.99 12.72 3.97
N ALA A 226 27.02 11.96 4.45
CA ALA A 226 28.31 11.83 3.77
C ALA A 226 28.21 11.33 2.31
N GLY A 227 27.28 10.41 2.03
CA GLY A 227 27.01 9.89 0.67
C GLY A 227 26.10 10.78 -0.18
N GLY A 228 25.62 11.91 0.36
CA GLY A 228 24.64 12.74 -0.30
C GLY A 228 23.25 12.13 -0.36
N GLY A 229 22.41 12.64 -1.25
CA GLY A 229 21.03 12.17 -1.38
C GLY A 229 20.32 12.70 -2.62
N LEU A 230 19.04 12.34 -2.71
CA LEU A 230 18.12 12.84 -3.73
C LEU A 230 16.99 13.59 -3.03
N PHE A 231 16.73 14.80 -3.47
CA PHE A 231 15.60 15.59 -2.99
C PHE A 231 14.45 15.57 -4.02
N PHE A 232 13.27 15.21 -3.54
CA PHE A 232 12.02 15.19 -4.30
C PHE A 232 11.13 16.33 -3.81
N ASP A 233 11.05 17.41 -4.56
CA ASP A 233 10.34 18.65 -4.20
C ASP A 233 8.82 18.46 -4.03
N ARG A 234 8.23 17.54 -4.82
CA ARG A 234 6.79 17.23 -4.79
C ARG A 234 6.39 16.23 -3.71
N GLY A 235 7.34 15.74 -2.92
CA GLY A 235 7.04 14.85 -1.80
C GLY A 235 6.15 15.54 -0.75
N TRP A 236 5.11 14.87 -0.30
CA TRP A 236 4.28 15.36 0.79
C TRP A 236 4.02 14.26 1.84
N SER A 237 3.68 14.68 3.04
CA SER A 237 3.51 13.77 4.16
C SER A 237 2.23 14.07 4.92
N VAL A 238 1.57 13.02 5.39
CA VAL A 238 0.49 13.08 6.37
C VAL A 238 1.12 12.93 7.75
N MET A 239 1.03 13.97 8.57
CA MET A 239 1.66 13.97 9.88
C MET A 239 0.81 13.25 10.96
N ASP A 240 -0.49 13.10 10.73
CA ASP A 240 -1.43 12.40 11.62
C ASP A 240 -2.24 11.39 10.80
N LEU A 241 -1.81 10.12 10.85
CA LEU A 241 -2.43 9.05 10.08
C LEU A 241 -3.74 8.56 10.71
N ASP A 242 -3.85 8.58 12.03
CA ASP A 242 -5.08 8.22 12.73
C ASP A 242 -6.18 9.23 12.39
N ALA A 243 -5.86 10.52 12.43
CA ALA A 243 -6.80 11.57 12.01
C ALA A 243 -7.19 11.46 10.53
N LEU A 244 -6.30 11.03 9.63
CA LEU A 244 -6.66 10.79 8.23
C LEU A 244 -7.67 9.64 8.10
N MET A 245 -7.42 8.51 8.78
CA MET A 245 -8.33 7.35 8.71
C MET A 245 -9.70 7.68 9.30
N GLU A 246 -9.74 8.40 10.42
CA GLU A 246 -10.98 8.86 11.05
C GLU A 246 -11.75 9.84 10.15
N ASP A 247 -11.07 10.85 9.60
CA ASP A 247 -11.65 11.82 8.67
C ASP A 247 -12.22 11.14 7.41
N MET A 248 -11.54 10.13 6.88
CA MET A 248 -12.07 9.34 5.76
C MET A 248 -13.35 8.58 6.16
N ARG A 249 -13.38 7.92 7.33
CA ARG A 249 -14.57 7.21 7.83
C ARG A 249 -15.75 8.14 8.04
N GLU A 250 -15.53 9.26 8.77
CA GLU A 250 -16.57 10.27 9.02
C GLU A 250 -17.09 10.88 7.72
N SER A 251 -16.19 11.15 6.78
CA SER A 251 -16.54 11.72 5.49
C SER A 251 -17.34 10.75 4.63
N ILE A 252 -17.01 9.45 4.65
CA ILE A 252 -17.79 8.42 3.98
C ILE A 252 -19.20 8.35 4.58
N LEU A 253 -19.34 8.35 5.91
CA LEU A 253 -20.66 8.32 6.56
C LEU A 253 -21.48 9.58 6.27
N ARG A 254 -20.84 10.75 6.16
CA ARG A 254 -21.50 12.00 5.82
C ARG A 254 -21.99 12.04 4.38
N GLU A 255 -21.15 11.63 3.43
CA GLU A 255 -21.48 11.66 2.00
C GLU A 255 -22.33 10.46 1.55
N PHE A 256 -22.22 9.34 2.25
CA PHE A 256 -22.90 8.07 1.97
C PHE A 256 -23.50 7.48 3.26
N PRO A 257 -24.60 8.07 3.79
CA PRO A 257 -25.17 7.70 5.09
C PRO A 257 -25.70 6.26 5.17
N GLU A 258 -25.92 5.60 4.05
CA GLU A 258 -26.25 4.17 3.97
C GLU A 258 -25.05 3.25 4.19
N THR A 259 -23.85 3.80 4.41
CA THR A 259 -22.65 3.01 4.72
C THR A 259 -22.69 2.55 6.17
N ARG A 260 -22.34 1.29 6.40
CA ARG A 260 -22.15 0.70 7.73
C ARG A 260 -20.72 0.21 7.90
N PHE A 261 -20.16 0.45 9.07
CA PHE A 261 -18.90 -0.13 9.51
C PHE A 261 -19.18 -1.24 10.51
N VAL A 262 -18.61 -2.42 10.27
CA VAL A 262 -18.78 -3.62 11.10
C VAL A 262 -17.40 -3.99 11.65
N ASP A 263 -17.28 -4.02 12.98
CA ASP A 263 -16.05 -4.44 13.68
C ASP A 263 -16.04 -5.97 13.81
N ALA A 264 -15.61 -6.62 12.75
CA ALA A 264 -15.50 -8.07 12.66
C ALA A 264 -14.47 -8.46 11.60
N ARG A 265 -14.04 -9.71 11.62
CA ARG A 265 -13.17 -10.29 10.60
C ARG A 265 -13.98 -11.11 9.60
N ALA A 266 -13.82 -10.80 8.31
CA ALA A 266 -14.34 -11.67 7.26
C ALA A 266 -13.54 -12.99 7.24
N THR A 267 -14.26 -14.12 7.30
CA THR A 267 -13.70 -15.47 7.31
C THR A 267 -13.84 -16.19 5.99
N SER A 268 -14.94 -15.90 5.25
CA SER A 268 -15.13 -16.45 3.91
C SER A 268 -15.92 -15.52 3.00
N VAL A 269 -15.77 -15.75 1.69
CA VAL A 269 -16.55 -15.13 0.63
C VAL A 269 -17.12 -16.22 -0.24
N GLU A 270 -18.43 -16.44 -0.16
CA GLU A 270 -19.16 -17.51 -0.83
C GLU A 270 -20.03 -16.96 -1.96
N LYS A 271 -19.93 -17.54 -3.14
CA LYS A 271 -20.83 -17.22 -4.26
C LYS A 271 -22.16 -17.94 -4.06
N THR A 272 -23.24 -17.20 -3.93
CA THR A 272 -24.58 -17.77 -3.74
C THR A 272 -25.36 -17.89 -5.03
N THR A 273 -25.24 -16.88 -5.90
CA THR A 273 -25.85 -16.87 -7.25
C THR A 273 -24.88 -16.31 -8.26
N ALA A 274 -25.28 -16.23 -9.53
CA ALA A 274 -24.45 -15.59 -10.56
C ALA A 274 -24.09 -14.12 -10.19
N ASN A 275 -24.96 -13.44 -9.47
CA ASN A 275 -24.86 -12.00 -9.20
C ASN A 275 -24.80 -11.66 -7.70
N ALA A 276 -24.70 -12.64 -6.82
CA ALA A 276 -24.66 -12.39 -5.37
C ALA A 276 -23.63 -13.27 -4.66
N SER A 277 -23.10 -12.71 -3.58
CA SER A 277 -22.18 -13.38 -2.66
C SER A 277 -22.60 -13.14 -1.22
N VAL A 278 -22.09 -13.96 -0.30
CA VAL A 278 -22.19 -13.80 1.14
C VAL A 278 -20.77 -13.64 1.71
N VAL A 279 -20.58 -12.71 2.62
CA VAL A 279 -19.35 -12.55 3.40
C VAL A 279 -19.62 -13.00 4.83
N ARG A 280 -19.00 -14.12 5.25
CA ARG A 280 -19.11 -14.65 6.60
C ARG A 280 -18.13 -13.94 7.54
N LEU A 281 -18.57 -13.72 8.78
CA LEU A 281 -17.82 -13.05 9.83
C LEU A 281 -17.39 -14.02 10.94
N ASP A 282 -16.41 -13.62 11.72
CA ASP A 282 -15.86 -14.45 12.82
C ASP A 282 -16.73 -14.49 14.08
N ASP A 283 -17.71 -13.60 14.19
CA ASP A 283 -18.72 -13.57 15.25
C ASP A 283 -19.96 -14.46 14.94
N GLY A 284 -19.98 -15.09 13.78
CA GLY A 284 -21.08 -15.94 13.29
C GLY A 284 -22.11 -15.21 12.44
N ASP A 285 -22.02 -13.88 12.33
CA ASP A 285 -22.86 -13.09 11.45
C ASP A 285 -22.40 -13.18 9.98
N ALA A 286 -23.19 -12.59 9.08
CA ALA A 286 -22.88 -12.51 7.67
C ALA A 286 -23.40 -11.23 7.03
N VAL A 287 -22.72 -10.78 5.96
CA VAL A 287 -23.24 -9.78 5.04
C VAL A 287 -23.83 -10.51 3.85
N GLU A 288 -25.16 -10.53 3.78
CA GLU A 288 -25.94 -11.30 2.81
C GLU A 288 -26.24 -10.49 1.54
N ASP A 289 -26.51 -11.21 0.44
CA ASP A 289 -26.94 -10.65 -0.84
C ASP A 289 -26.04 -9.53 -1.39
N VAL A 290 -24.74 -9.74 -1.35
CA VAL A 290 -23.74 -8.75 -1.79
C VAL A 290 -23.51 -8.89 -3.29
N ASP A 291 -23.76 -7.83 -4.06
CA ASP A 291 -23.52 -7.78 -5.51
C ASP A 291 -22.04 -7.57 -5.84
N VAL A 292 -21.32 -6.82 -4.99
CA VAL A 292 -19.90 -6.53 -5.18
C VAL A 292 -19.16 -6.70 -3.85
N VAL A 293 -18.19 -7.60 -3.80
CA VAL A 293 -17.27 -7.75 -2.68
C VAL A 293 -15.90 -7.18 -3.07
N VAL A 294 -15.36 -6.30 -2.25
CA VAL A 294 -13.98 -5.80 -2.41
C VAL A 294 -13.11 -6.39 -1.32
N VAL A 295 -12.09 -7.17 -1.70
CA VAL A 295 -11.10 -7.69 -0.75
C VAL A 295 -9.92 -6.73 -0.71
N ALA A 296 -9.82 -5.97 0.39
CA ALA A 296 -8.79 -4.97 0.67
C ALA A 296 -8.16 -5.16 2.06
N ALA A 297 -8.09 -6.42 2.54
CA ALA A 297 -7.66 -6.79 3.89
C ALA A 297 -6.11 -6.83 4.06
N GLY A 298 -5.37 -6.14 3.18
CA GLY A 298 -3.92 -6.03 3.27
C GLY A 298 -3.22 -7.39 3.28
N ALA A 299 -2.36 -7.65 4.26
CA ALA A 299 -1.62 -8.91 4.38
C ALA A 299 -2.53 -10.13 4.69
N TYR A 300 -3.76 -9.89 5.10
CA TYR A 300 -4.75 -10.93 5.44
C TYR A 300 -5.66 -11.30 4.26
N SER A 301 -5.39 -10.80 3.06
CA SER A 301 -6.21 -11.06 1.86
C SER A 301 -6.00 -12.44 1.23
N LYS A 302 -4.91 -13.16 1.60
CA LYS A 302 -4.48 -14.41 0.95
C LYS A 302 -5.54 -15.49 0.95
N ASP A 303 -6.11 -15.78 2.12
CA ASP A 303 -7.07 -16.86 2.31
C ASP A 303 -8.41 -16.56 1.60
N LEU A 304 -8.86 -15.30 1.65
CA LEU A 304 -10.06 -14.87 0.94
C LEU A 304 -9.88 -14.96 -0.58
N ALA A 305 -8.68 -14.62 -1.09
CA ALA A 305 -8.38 -14.75 -2.51
C ALA A 305 -8.35 -16.22 -2.96
N SER A 306 -7.79 -17.11 -2.13
CA SER A 306 -7.77 -18.55 -2.41
C SER A 306 -9.17 -19.14 -2.53
N GLN A 307 -10.09 -18.75 -1.65
CA GLN A 307 -11.51 -19.14 -1.70
C GLN A 307 -12.21 -18.65 -2.97
N CYS A 308 -11.76 -17.53 -3.54
CA CYS A 308 -12.29 -16.97 -4.78
C CYS A 308 -11.57 -17.49 -6.05
N GLY A 309 -10.76 -18.55 -5.93
CA GLY A 309 -10.11 -19.25 -7.04
C GLY A 309 -8.74 -18.73 -7.43
N ASP A 310 -8.12 -17.89 -6.58
CA ASP A 310 -6.80 -17.32 -6.85
C ASP A 310 -5.82 -17.60 -5.70
N VAL A 311 -5.04 -18.66 -5.84
CA VAL A 311 -3.92 -18.94 -4.92
C VAL A 311 -2.76 -18.02 -5.25
N LEU A 312 -2.57 -16.99 -4.43
CA LEU A 312 -1.61 -15.92 -4.68
C LEU A 312 -0.40 -16.00 -3.75
N PRO A 313 0.80 -15.66 -4.24
CA PRO A 313 2.02 -15.63 -3.43
C PRO A 313 2.09 -14.36 -2.57
N LEU A 314 1.02 -14.04 -1.86
CA LEU A 314 0.99 -12.94 -0.91
C LEU A 314 1.66 -13.37 0.38
N ASP A 315 2.64 -12.61 0.81
CA ASP A 315 3.28 -12.73 2.12
C ASP A 315 3.46 -11.35 2.75
N THR A 316 4.11 -11.26 3.88
CA THR A 316 4.33 -10.01 4.57
C THR A 316 5.79 -9.69 4.77
N GLU A 317 6.16 -8.46 4.43
CA GLU A 317 7.37 -7.84 4.94
C GLU A 317 7.02 -7.11 6.23
N ARG A 318 7.46 -7.68 7.34
CA ARG A 318 7.25 -7.09 8.67
C ARG A 318 8.08 -5.82 8.80
N GLY A 319 7.42 -4.74 9.19
CA GLY A 319 8.03 -3.43 9.41
C GLY A 319 7.85 -2.98 10.84
N TYR A 320 8.84 -2.25 11.32
CA TYR A 320 8.87 -1.76 12.69
C TYR A 320 8.84 -0.24 12.71
N HIS A 321 8.28 0.35 13.76
CA HIS A 321 8.57 1.72 14.09
C HIS A 321 8.84 1.95 15.59
N VAL A 322 9.62 3.00 15.85
CA VAL A 322 9.83 3.57 17.18
C VAL A 322 9.55 5.07 17.13
N GLU A 323 9.10 5.65 18.23
CA GLU A 323 8.72 7.05 18.33
C GLU A 323 9.53 7.78 19.42
N PHE A 324 9.87 9.04 19.12
CA PHE A 324 10.58 9.93 20.02
C PHE A 324 9.76 11.21 20.19
N ASP A 325 9.22 11.43 21.38
CA ASP A 325 8.48 12.65 21.69
C ASP A 325 9.42 13.86 21.62
N VAL A 326 8.98 14.94 20.98
CA VAL A 326 9.76 16.17 20.79
C VAL A 326 8.89 17.38 21.06
N ASP A 327 9.48 18.44 21.61
CA ASP A 327 8.81 19.74 21.74
C ASP A 327 8.80 20.47 20.40
N GLU A 328 9.92 20.39 19.67
CA GLU A 328 10.08 20.93 18.33
C GLU A 328 10.67 19.86 17.38
N PHE A 329 10.23 19.91 16.14
CA PHE A 329 10.73 18.97 15.14
C PHE A 329 12.18 19.25 14.74
N PRO A 330 13.10 18.29 14.93
CA PRO A 330 14.50 18.45 14.51
C PRO A 330 14.67 18.39 12.98
N ILE A 331 13.66 17.93 12.25
CA ILE A 331 13.61 17.88 10.78
C ILE A 331 12.32 18.49 10.27
N SER A 332 12.38 19.03 9.07
CA SER A 332 11.24 19.70 8.45
C SER A 332 10.41 18.80 7.53
N ARG A 333 10.91 17.63 7.16
CA ARG A 333 10.35 16.69 6.18
C ARG A 333 10.69 15.24 6.50
N ALA A 334 10.10 14.30 5.79
CA ALA A 334 10.51 12.91 5.87
C ALA A 334 11.89 12.71 5.24
N VAL A 335 12.76 11.99 5.95
CA VAL A 335 14.10 11.65 5.51
C VAL A 335 14.26 10.13 5.49
N CYS A 336 14.45 9.56 4.30
CA CYS A 336 14.79 8.16 4.14
C CYS A 336 16.30 7.98 4.21
N TYR A 337 16.76 7.08 5.05
CA TYR A 337 18.15 6.65 5.10
C TYR A 337 18.27 5.28 4.42
N SER A 338 18.53 5.28 3.12
CA SER A 338 18.59 4.05 2.31
C SER A 338 19.63 3.04 2.81
N PRO A 339 20.84 3.45 3.27
CA PRO A 339 21.81 2.48 3.81
C PRO A 339 21.33 1.73 5.06
N GLY A 340 20.42 2.33 5.84
CA GLY A 340 19.83 1.72 7.04
C GLY A 340 18.45 1.09 6.83
N GLY A 341 17.83 1.30 5.68
CA GLY A 341 16.51 0.74 5.37
C GLY A 341 15.38 1.31 6.20
N PHE A 342 15.42 2.58 6.58
CA PHE A 342 14.37 3.24 7.38
C PHE A 342 14.15 4.69 6.98
N ILE A 343 12.99 5.22 7.39
CA ILE A 343 12.56 6.60 7.19
C ILE A 343 12.34 7.22 8.56
N VAL A 344 12.75 8.47 8.75
CA VAL A 344 12.33 9.30 9.89
C VAL A 344 11.38 10.38 9.40
N SER A 345 10.27 10.55 10.11
CA SER A 345 9.22 11.52 9.74
C SER A 345 8.79 12.34 10.95
N PRO A 346 8.58 13.66 10.79
CA PRO A 346 7.89 14.44 11.79
C PRO A 346 6.42 14.05 11.77
N MET A 347 5.88 13.70 12.94
CA MET A 347 4.50 13.24 13.12
C MET A 347 3.84 13.99 14.27
N GLU A 348 2.52 14.06 14.24
CA GLU A 348 1.73 14.63 15.35
C GLU A 348 0.53 13.73 15.66
N ASP A 349 0.12 13.71 16.91
CA ASP A 349 -1.18 13.22 17.35
C ASP A 349 -1.97 14.43 17.84
N ARG A 350 -2.94 14.85 17.08
CA ARG A 350 -3.72 16.07 17.36
C ARG A 350 -4.69 15.92 18.47
N ARG A 351 -5.18 14.72 18.71
CA ARG A 351 -6.09 14.45 19.82
C ARG A 351 -5.40 14.71 21.16
N THR A 352 -4.10 14.41 21.24
CA THR A 352 -3.29 14.63 22.46
C THR A 352 -2.35 15.83 22.35
N ASN A 353 -2.32 16.53 21.22
CA ASN A 353 -1.37 17.62 20.91
C ASN A 353 0.09 17.20 21.05
N ARG A 354 0.38 15.94 20.74
CA ARG A 354 1.71 15.34 20.83
C ARG A 354 2.46 15.52 19.53
N LYS A 355 3.73 15.96 19.60
CA LYS A 355 4.67 15.97 18.48
C LYS A 355 5.71 14.89 18.71
N PHE A 356 6.09 14.17 17.65
CA PHE A 356 7.08 13.11 17.74
C PHE A 356 7.80 12.88 16.41
N ILE A 357 9.00 12.32 16.48
CA ILE A 357 9.67 11.74 15.33
C ILE A 357 9.37 10.25 15.31
N ARG A 358 8.81 9.76 14.22
CA ARG A 358 8.66 8.34 13.96
C ARG A 358 9.81 7.86 13.09
N ALA A 359 10.58 6.89 13.57
CA ALA A 359 11.51 6.13 12.75
C ALA A 359 10.82 4.82 12.37
N ALA A 360 10.53 4.63 11.08
CA ALA A 360 9.82 3.48 10.55
C ALA A 360 10.64 2.79 9.46
N GLY A 361 10.78 1.48 9.51
CA GLY A 361 11.58 0.79 8.52
C GLY A 361 11.74 -0.68 8.81
N LEU A 362 12.90 -1.17 8.43
CA LEU A 362 13.31 -2.57 8.45
C LEU A 362 12.41 -3.44 7.55
N ILE A 363 12.94 -4.55 7.13
CA ILE A 363 12.22 -5.64 6.44
C ILE A 363 12.57 -6.92 7.16
N GLU A 364 11.59 -7.54 7.82
CA GLU A 364 11.76 -8.84 8.43
C GLU A 364 10.81 -9.84 7.77
N LEU A 365 11.36 -10.95 7.29
CA LEU A 365 10.58 -12.09 6.85
C LEU A 365 10.30 -12.99 8.06
N GLY A 366 9.04 -13.20 8.39
CA GLY A 366 8.63 -13.91 9.60
C GLY A 366 7.15 -14.30 9.62
N GLY A 367 6.41 -14.07 8.53
CA GLY A 367 4.98 -14.33 8.46
C GLY A 367 4.16 -13.45 9.40
N LEU A 368 2.89 -13.79 9.55
CA LEU A 368 1.93 -13.02 10.35
C LEU A 368 2.00 -13.33 11.86
N ASP A 369 2.36 -14.58 12.22
CA ASP A 369 2.16 -15.12 13.57
C ASP A 369 3.40 -15.08 14.47
N ALA A 370 4.60 -14.83 13.89
CA ALA A 370 5.81 -14.75 14.69
C ALA A 370 5.79 -13.52 15.62
N PRO A 371 6.25 -13.64 16.88
CA PRO A 371 6.30 -12.51 17.78
C PRO A 371 7.25 -11.42 17.25
N PRO A 372 7.10 -10.17 17.72
CA PRO A 372 8.05 -9.10 17.41
C PRO A 372 9.47 -9.49 17.86
N THR A 373 10.47 -9.11 17.06
CA THR A 373 11.87 -9.25 17.43
C THR A 373 12.30 -8.03 18.24
N ALA A 374 12.46 -8.19 19.56
CA ALA A 374 12.81 -7.06 20.48
C ALA A 374 14.06 -6.29 20.02
N ARG A 375 15.11 -7.00 19.59
CA ARG A 375 16.32 -6.39 19.05
C ARG A 375 16.07 -5.51 17.80
N ALA A 376 14.99 -5.74 17.05
CA ALA A 376 14.66 -4.91 15.87
C ALA A 376 14.32 -3.48 16.28
N PHE A 377 13.59 -3.30 17.38
CA PHE A 377 13.29 -1.98 17.92
C PHE A 377 14.55 -1.25 18.40
N ASP A 378 15.42 -1.95 19.14
CA ASP A 378 16.66 -1.37 19.67
C ASP A 378 17.62 -0.97 18.54
N ASP A 379 17.76 -1.81 17.51
CA ASP A 379 18.59 -1.50 16.36
C ASP A 379 18.03 -0.33 15.53
N LEU A 380 16.69 -0.24 15.41
CA LEU A 380 16.05 0.88 14.74
C LEU A 380 16.22 2.18 15.53
N GLU A 381 16.06 2.12 16.87
CA GLU A 381 16.35 3.24 17.75
C GLU A 381 17.81 3.73 17.61
N ALA A 382 18.77 2.82 17.69
CA ALA A 382 20.18 3.15 17.56
C ALA A 382 20.50 3.76 16.18
N SER A 383 19.89 3.22 15.12
CA SER A 383 20.07 3.73 13.76
C SER A 383 19.45 5.12 13.57
N ALA A 384 18.25 5.34 14.13
CA ALA A 384 17.59 6.63 14.11
C ALA A 384 18.43 7.69 14.86
N ARG A 385 18.96 7.35 16.04
CA ARG A 385 19.84 8.26 16.79
C ARG A 385 21.11 8.61 16.03
N ALA A 386 21.73 7.64 15.35
CA ALA A 386 22.93 7.86 14.56
C ALA A 386 22.69 8.75 13.32
N LEU A 387 21.43 8.85 12.85
CA LEU A 387 21.05 9.72 11.76
C LEU A 387 21.15 11.20 12.13
N PHE A 388 20.96 11.54 13.41
CA PHE A 388 20.92 12.91 13.92
C PHE A 388 22.22 13.29 14.63
N LYS A 389 22.44 14.61 14.76
CA LYS A 389 23.46 15.16 15.66
C LYS A 389 23.15 14.76 17.11
N PRO A 390 24.19 14.61 17.96
CA PRO A 390 23.99 14.36 19.39
C PRO A 390 23.03 15.39 20.01
N GLY A 391 22.05 14.92 20.74
CA GLY A 391 21.07 15.76 21.44
C GLY A 391 19.84 16.16 20.61
N ALA A 392 19.81 15.93 19.30
CA ALA A 392 18.65 16.28 18.45
C ALA A 392 17.41 15.38 18.69
N LEU A 393 17.59 14.17 19.22
CA LEU A 393 16.51 13.32 19.69
C LEU A 393 16.57 13.14 21.22
N PRO A 394 15.43 13.02 21.92
CA PRO A 394 15.38 12.81 23.36
C PRO A 394 16.09 11.51 23.76
N ARG A 395 16.58 11.45 25.01
CA ARG A 395 17.41 10.32 25.47
C ARG A 395 16.71 8.97 25.49
N ARG A 396 15.37 8.95 25.66
CA ARG A 396 14.57 7.72 25.74
C ARG A 396 13.37 7.81 24.81
N ARG A 397 13.03 6.69 24.16
CA ARG A 397 11.75 6.45 23.54
C ARG A 397 10.78 5.84 24.56
N ASP A 398 9.49 5.84 24.28
CA ASP A 398 8.51 5.08 25.05
C ASP A 398 8.28 3.72 24.36
N PRO A 399 8.77 2.59 24.93
CA PRO A 399 8.58 1.26 24.31
C PRO A 399 7.13 0.82 24.17
N ARG A 400 6.19 1.42 24.91
CA ARG A 400 4.74 1.12 24.77
C ARG A 400 4.17 1.57 23.44
N ARG A 401 4.91 2.40 22.71
CA ARG A 401 4.58 2.90 21.38
C ARG A 401 5.35 2.19 20.26
N ASP A 402 6.14 1.19 20.62
CA ASP A 402 6.79 0.33 19.63
C ASP A 402 5.72 -0.42 18.83
N TRP A 403 5.89 -0.44 17.53
CA TRP A 403 4.89 -1.03 16.65
C TRP A 403 5.51 -1.94 15.61
N LEU A 404 4.84 -3.06 15.38
CA LEU A 404 5.09 -4.00 14.31
C LEU A 404 3.89 -4.04 13.37
N GLY A 405 4.11 -3.91 12.07
CA GLY A 405 3.08 -4.06 11.07
C GLY A 405 3.48 -4.91 9.89
N PHE A 406 2.48 -5.25 9.10
CA PHE A 406 2.55 -6.25 8.05
C PHE A 406 2.32 -5.61 6.69
N ARG A 407 3.39 -5.40 5.91
CA ARG A 407 3.27 -4.91 4.53
C ARG A 407 2.81 -6.05 3.64
N PRO A 408 1.67 -5.94 2.96
CA PRO A 408 1.20 -6.97 2.03
C PRO A 408 2.07 -6.97 0.79
N THR A 409 2.97 -7.92 0.65
CA THR A 409 3.96 -7.92 -0.43
C THR A 409 3.85 -9.16 -1.30
N LEU A 410 3.81 -8.94 -2.62
CA LEU A 410 3.90 -9.97 -3.65
C LEU A 410 5.34 -10.02 -4.18
N PRO A 411 5.81 -11.15 -4.70
CA PRO A 411 7.21 -11.31 -5.17
C PRO A 411 7.63 -10.32 -6.26
N ASP A 412 6.70 -9.86 -7.08
CA ASP A 412 6.93 -8.87 -8.13
C ASP A 412 6.76 -7.41 -7.64
N TYR A 413 6.37 -7.22 -6.38
CA TYR A 413 6.10 -5.90 -5.77
C TYR A 413 5.01 -5.07 -6.46
N VAL A 414 4.15 -5.68 -7.25
CA VAL A 414 3.02 -5.03 -7.91
C VAL A 414 1.72 -5.44 -7.20
N PRO A 415 0.80 -4.53 -6.87
CA PRO A 415 -0.45 -4.88 -6.22
C PRO A 415 -1.33 -5.78 -7.09
N VAL A 416 -2.30 -6.44 -6.47
CA VAL A 416 -3.40 -7.11 -7.18
C VAL A 416 -4.60 -6.18 -7.18
N ILE A 417 -5.02 -5.75 -8.37
CA ILE A 417 -6.21 -4.94 -8.61
C ILE A 417 -6.96 -5.57 -9.78
N GLY A 418 -8.15 -6.12 -9.54
CA GLY A 418 -8.93 -6.78 -10.59
C GLY A 418 -9.93 -7.78 -10.06
N ARG A 419 -10.73 -8.37 -10.94
CA ARG A 419 -11.74 -9.36 -10.57
C ARG A 419 -11.10 -10.71 -10.25
N ALA A 420 -11.69 -11.40 -9.29
CA ALA A 420 -11.34 -12.79 -8.95
C ALA A 420 -11.61 -13.73 -10.12
N SER A 421 -10.84 -14.84 -10.17
CA SER A 421 -10.92 -15.79 -11.30
C SER A 421 -12.19 -16.65 -11.28
N ALA A 422 -12.66 -17.05 -10.10
CA ALA A 422 -13.84 -17.94 -9.97
C ALA A 422 -15.12 -17.20 -9.53
N ASN A 423 -15.01 -15.96 -9.04
CA ASN A 423 -16.15 -15.17 -8.60
C ASN A 423 -16.05 -13.74 -9.13
N GLU A 424 -16.75 -13.44 -10.22
CA GLU A 424 -16.74 -12.12 -10.87
C GLU A 424 -17.32 -11.00 -10.00
N ASN A 425 -18.07 -11.33 -8.94
CA ASN A 425 -18.59 -10.37 -7.98
C ASN A 425 -17.50 -9.87 -7.01
N VAL A 426 -16.34 -10.53 -6.97
CA VAL A 426 -15.22 -10.17 -6.10
C VAL A 426 -14.18 -9.37 -6.87
N ILE A 427 -13.78 -8.24 -6.29
CA ILE A 427 -12.71 -7.38 -6.79
C ILE A 427 -11.59 -7.33 -5.74
N TYR A 428 -10.36 -7.56 -6.14
CA TYR A 428 -9.19 -7.47 -5.29
C TYR A 428 -8.58 -6.07 -5.29
N ALA A 429 -8.09 -5.64 -4.13
CA ALA A 429 -7.40 -4.37 -3.91
C ALA A 429 -6.36 -4.53 -2.79
N PHE A 430 -5.31 -5.33 -2.99
CA PHE A 430 -4.31 -5.60 -1.96
C PHE A 430 -2.90 -5.82 -2.55
N GLY A 431 -1.92 -6.03 -1.68
CA GLY A 431 -0.54 -6.28 -2.14
C GLY A 431 0.27 -5.02 -2.41
N HIS A 432 -0.12 -3.88 -1.84
CA HIS A 432 0.48 -2.56 -2.10
C HIS A 432 1.81 -2.32 -1.37
N GLN A 433 2.37 -3.34 -0.71
CA GLN A 433 3.66 -3.29 -0.01
C GLN A 433 3.82 -1.99 0.83
N HIS A 434 4.87 -1.19 0.60
CA HIS A 434 5.13 0.07 1.33
C HIS A 434 4.49 1.32 0.67
N VAL A 435 3.83 1.19 -0.49
CA VAL A 435 3.20 2.32 -1.20
C VAL A 435 1.67 2.35 -1.09
N GLY A 436 1.10 1.56 -0.16
CA GLY A 436 -0.35 1.43 -0.02
C GLY A 436 -1.06 2.74 0.30
N LEU A 437 -0.49 3.60 1.14
CA LEU A 437 -1.04 4.92 1.41
C LEU A 437 -1.05 5.78 0.14
N THR A 438 0.07 5.82 -0.58
CA THR A 438 0.21 6.59 -1.83
C THR A 438 -0.80 6.14 -2.89
N LEU A 439 -0.97 4.83 -3.05
CA LEU A 439 -1.81 4.24 -4.10
C LEU A 439 -3.28 4.06 -3.70
N ALA A 440 -3.67 4.39 -2.47
CA ALA A 440 -5.03 4.13 -1.98
C ALA A 440 -6.11 4.77 -2.85
N ALA A 441 -5.98 6.04 -3.14
CA ALA A 441 -7.00 6.79 -3.89
C ALA A 441 -7.14 6.31 -5.34
N ILE A 442 -6.03 6.08 -6.05
CA ILE A 442 -6.07 5.54 -7.43
C ILE A 442 -6.63 4.11 -7.44
N THR A 443 -6.26 3.27 -6.47
CA THR A 443 -6.83 1.94 -6.34
C THR A 443 -8.34 2.00 -6.12
N GLY A 444 -8.80 2.89 -5.23
CA GLY A 444 -10.23 3.13 -5.00
C GLY A 444 -10.97 3.53 -6.28
N ARG A 445 -10.39 4.44 -7.08
CA ARG A 445 -10.95 4.86 -8.37
C ARG A 445 -11.11 3.67 -9.32
N LEU A 446 -10.07 2.87 -9.50
CA LEU A 446 -10.09 1.70 -10.39
C LEU A 446 -11.09 0.64 -9.93
N VAL A 447 -11.18 0.38 -8.62
CA VAL A 447 -12.16 -0.54 -8.03
C VAL A 447 -13.59 -0.01 -8.22
N GLY A 448 -13.82 1.29 -8.05
CA GLY A 448 -15.12 1.91 -8.33
C GLY A 448 -15.54 1.81 -9.80
N GLU A 449 -14.59 1.97 -10.73
CA GLU A 449 -14.83 1.77 -12.16
C GLU A 449 -15.20 0.32 -12.49
N LEU A 450 -14.47 -0.65 -11.91
CA LEU A 450 -14.79 -2.08 -12.04
C LEU A 450 -16.16 -2.41 -11.45
N ALA A 451 -16.49 -1.90 -10.26
CA ALA A 451 -17.77 -2.13 -9.60
C ALA A 451 -18.95 -1.60 -10.44
N ALA A 452 -18.77 -0.48 -11.13
CA ALA A 452 -19.75 0.09 -12.05
C ALA A 452 -19.78 -0.59 -13.43
N GLY A 453 -18.98 -1.63 -13.67
CA GLY A 453 -18.85 -2.27 -14.98
C GLY A 453 -18.22 -1.40 -16.06
N ARG A 454 -17.49 -0.34 -15.67
CA ARG A 454 -16.78 0.56 -16.58
C ARG A 454 -15.38 0.04 -16.90
N THR A 455 -14.85 0.42 -18.05
CA THR A 455 -13.44 0.18 -18.38
C THR A 455 -12.56 0.98 -17.43
N PRO A 456 -11.60 0.35 -16.74
CA PRO A 456 -10.67 1.05 -15.86
C PRO A 456 -9.82 2.08 -16.62
N SER A 457 -9.58 3.23 -15.96
CA SER A 457 -8.78 4.34 -16.50
C SER A 457 -7.29 4.00 -16.66
N VAL A 458 -6.83 2.95 -16.00
CA VAL A 458 -5.48 2.36 -16.15
C VAL A 458 -5.64 0.92 -16.64
N ASN A 459 -4.78 0.46 -17.58
CA ASN A 459 -4.75 -0.94 -17.99
C ASN A 459 -4.37 -1.83 -16.79
N LEU A 460 -5.23 -2.81 -16.46
CA LEU A 460 -5.08 -3.68 -15.29
C LEU A 460 -4.35 -5.00 -15.56
N ASP A 461 -3.85 -5.27 -16.75
CA ASP A 461 -3.20 -6.54 -17.09
C ASP A 461 -2.02 -6.86 -16.15
N ALA A 462 -1.19 -5.85 -15.85
CA ALA A 462 -0.06 -5.99 -14.93
C ALA A 462 -0.46 -6.25 -13.46
N TYR A 463 -1.70 -5.96 -13.08
CA TYR A 463 -2.22 -6.09 -11.71
C TYR A 463 -3.16 -7.27 -11.55
N SER A 464 -3.41 -8.01 -12.63
CA SER A 464 -4.31 -9.18 -12.65
C SER A 464 -3.83 -10.27 -11.69
N PRO A 465 -4.74 -10.91 -10.90
CA PRO A 465 -4.38 -12.07 -10.09
C PRO A 465 -3.85 -13.22 -10.93
N ARG A 466 -4.27 -13.32 -12.20
CA ARG A 466 -3.91 -14.40 -13.13
C ARG A 466 -2.43 -14.41 -13.53
N ARG A 467 -1.67 -13.31 -13.30
CA ARG A 467 -0.25 -13.20 -13.66
C ARG A 467 0.65 -14.21 -12.95
N PHE A 468 0.18 -14.80 -11.84
CA PHE A 468 0.92 -15.83 -11.11
C PHE A 468 0.52 -17.26 -11.48
N ARG A 469 -0.54 -17.46 -12.26
CA ARG A 469 -1.08 -18.78 -12.59
C ARG A 469 -0.04 -19.70 -13.24
N ASP A 470 0.81 -19.16 -14.10
CA ASP A 470 1.83 -19.88 -14.85
C ASP A 470 3.25 -19.68 -14.32
N ALA A 471 3.42 -19.09 -13.15
CA ALA A 471 4.71 -18.87 -12.53
C ALA A 471 5.33 -20.20 -12.09
N TRP A 472 6.45 -20.61 -12.69
CA TRP A 472 7.09 -21.90 -12.46
C TRP A 472 7.49 -22.14 -11.00
N TRP A 473 7.81 -21.09 -10.27
CA TRP A 473 8.20 -21.12 -8.86
C TRP A 473 7.00 -21.17 -7.90
N TRP A 474 5.77 -20.98 -8.42
CA TRP A 474 4.53 -21.02 -7.65
C TRP A 474 3.67 -22.25 -7.96
N ARG A 475 3.93 -23.00 -9.04
CA ARG A 475 3.17 -24.20 -9.41
C ARG A 475 3.35 -25.31 -8.39
N GLY A 476 2.28 -25.99 -7.99
CA GLY A 476 2.31 -27.22 -7.19
C GLY A 476 1.51 -27.19 -5.88
N THR A 477 0.46 -26.40 -5.81
CA THR A 477 -0.59 -26.52 -4.76
C THR A 477 -1.91 -26.87 -5.38
#